data_89a19bb19f2e44eee24d360197b8129c
#
_entry.id   89a19bb19f2e44eee24d360197b8129c
#
_cell.length_a   1.000
_cell.length_b   1.000
_cell.length_c   1.000
_cell.angle_alpha   90.00
_cell.angle_beta   90.00
_cell.angle_gamma   90.00
#
_symmetry.space_group_name_H-M   'P 1'
#
loop_
_entity.id
_entity.type
_entity.pdbx_description
1 polymer ?
#
loop_
_entity_poly.entity_id
_entity_poly.type
_entity_poly.pdbx_seq_one_letter_code
_entity_poly.pdbx_strand_id
1 'polypeptide(L)'
;MSFYQKISKYYDYIFPTGKEQIDFLREIAGEPPKSILDIACGTGGYSLELDRQGYNVTAADLDKEMIRRLETKAKENNQSVRFMQGNMLELQNKISDSFDLVFCIGNSIVHLENLEQIREFIKTAKQLTGKEGNLVLQIINFDRIILRDIKSLPTIENKDVGLTFERNYRYDRSYNRIYFNTVLSVDGEVYENEIPLYPLREDDLVEAVSDAGFKRIRLFSDFNGNEFDKYNSYMLVLWAR
;
A
#
# COMPACT_ATOMS: atom_id res chain seq x y z
N MET A 1 -7.66 -4.76 -20.47
CA MET A 1 -8.18 -4.08 -19.27
C MET A 1 -7.44 -4.66 -18.09
N SER A 2 -6.77 -3.83 -17.26
CA SER A 2 -6.01 -4.32 -16.11
C SER A 2 -6.94 -4.95 -15.07
N PHE A 3 -6.39 -5.80 -14.18
CA PHE A 3 -7.16 -6.36 -13.07
C PHE A 3 -7.80 -5.24 -12.22
N TYR A 4 -7.01 -4.24 -11.85
CA TYR A 4 -7.47 -3.12 -11.04
C TYR A 4 -8.58 -2.31 -11.72
N GLN A 5 -8.58 -2.17 -13.05
CA GLN A 5 -9.68 -1.55 -13.79
C GLN A 5 -10.99 -2.34 -13.65
N LYS A 6 -10.91 -3.68 -13.66
CA LYS A 6 -12.10 -4.54 -13.51
C LYS A 6 -12.69 -4.45 -12.10
N ILE A 7 -11.83 -4.49 -11.07
CA ILE A 7 -12.28 -4.48 -9.68
C ILE A 7 -12.49 -3.08 -9.09
N SER A 8 -12.10 -2.03 -9.83
CA SER A 8 -12.12 -0.65 -9.31
C SER A 8 -13.50 -0.24 -8.78
N LYS A 9 -14.59 -0.71 -9.40
CA LYS A 9 -15.97 -0.46 -8.96
C LYS A 9 -16.25 -1.03 -7.55
N TYR A 10 -15.58 -2.13 -7.21
CA TYR A 10 -15.80 -2.86 -5.97
C TYR A 10 -14.66 -2.67 -4.97
N TYR A 11 -13.64 -1.87 -5.34
CA TYR A 11 -12.38 -1.74 -4.60
C TYR A 11 -12.59 -1.38 -3.12
N ASP A 12 -13.45 -0.41 -2.85
CA ASP A 12 -13.72 0.04 -1.48
C ASP A 12 -14.51 -0.98 -0.64
N TYR A 13 -15.26 -1.87 -1.29
CA TYR A 13 -15.95 -2.99 -0.62
C TYR A 13 -15.01 -4.13 -0.29
N ILE A 14 -13.95 -4.31 -1.10
CA ILE A 14 -12.91 -5.33 -0.88
C ILE A 14 -11.88 -4.81 0.13
N PHE A 15 -11.44 -3.55 -0.03
CA PHE A 15 -10.39 -2.92 0.76
C PHE A 15 -10.90 -1.60 1.38
N PRO A 16 -11.78 -1.67 2.39
CA PRO A 16 -12.28 -0.48 3.05
C PRO A 16 -11.15 0.27 3.78
N THR A 17 -11.31 1.58 3.91
CA THR A 17 -10.41 2.41 4.69
C THR A 17 -10.51 2.03 6.17
N GLY A 18 -9.43 1.51 6.73
CA GLY A 18 -9.40 1.05 8.11
C GLY A 18 -9.10 2.20 9.07
N LYS A 19 -9.83 2.22 10.19
CA LYS A 19 -9.61 3.23 11.25
C LYS A 19 -8.22 3.12 11.88
N GLU A 20 -7.74 1.91 12.12
CA GLU A 20 -6.44 1.65 12.75
C GLU A 20 -5.29 2.18 11.90
N GLN A 21 -5.38 2.06 10.56
CA GLN A 21 -4.41 2.62 9.63
C GLN A 21 -4.40 4.15 9.71
N ILE A 22 -5.57 4.78 9.71
CA ILE A 22 -5.70 6.24 9.83
C ILE A 22 -5.10 6.72 11.15
N ASP A 23 -5.45 6.09 12.27
CA ASP A 23 -4.97 6.49 13.59
C ASP A 23 -3.44 6.36 13.69
N PHE A 24 -2.86 5.28 13.15
CA PHE A 24 -1.41 5.09 13.07
C PHE A 24 -0.72 6.14 12.20
N LEU A 25 -1.24 6.40 11.00
CA LEU A 25 -0.67 7.40 10.09
C LEU A 25 -0.70 8.80 10.71
N ARG A 26 -1.77 9.14 11.42
CA ARG A 26 -1.90 10.42 12.15
C ARG A 26 -0.90 10.53 13.30
N GLU A 27 -0.74 9.47 14.10
CA GLU A 27 0.25 9.44 15.18
C GLU A 27 1.67 9.71 14.64
N ILE A 28 2.02 9.09 13.49
CA ILE A 28 3.31 9.27 12.85
C ILE A 28 3.45 10.66 12.20
N ALA A 29 2.42 11.18 11.55
CA ALA A 29 2.45 12.49 10.91
C ALA A 29 2.49 13.65 11.93
N GLY A 30 1.87 13.45 13.09
CA GLY A 30 1.61 14.51 14.09
C GLY A 30 0.39 15.36 13.73
N GLU A 31 0.15 16.41 14.52
CA GLU A 31 -1.04 17.27 14.37
C GLU A 31 -1.05 18.04 13.04
N PRO A 32 -2.23 18.17 12.38
CA PRO A 32 -2.37 18.98 11.18
C PRO A 32 -2.13 20.49 11.44
N PRO A 33 -1.80 21.28 10.38
CA PRO A 33 -1.60 20.81 9.02
C PRO A 33 -0.20 20.21 8.82
N LYS A 34 -0.15 19.02 8.24
CA LYS A 34 1.09 18.35 7.82
C LYS A 34 0.95 17.90 6.38
N SER A 35 2.06 17.83 5.65
CA SER A 35 2.10 17.39 4.27
C SER A 35 2.26 15.86 4.20
N ILE A 36 1.38 15.19 3.48
CA ILE A 36 1.35 13.73 3.38
C ILE A 36 1.36 13.30 1.91
N LEU A 37 2.19 12.31 1.58
CA LEU A 37 2.20 11.66 0.27
C LEU A 37 1.72 10.21 0.41
N ASP A 38 0.63 9.88 -0.25
CA ASP A 38 0.06 8.54 -0.39
C ASP A 38 0.48 7.94 -1.73
N ILE A 39 1.38 6.95 -1.71
CA ILE A 39 1.91 6.29 -2.91
C ILE A 39 1.18 4.96 -3.13
N ALA A 40 0.68 4.75 -4.34
CA ALA A 40 -0.24 3.67 -4.72
C ALA A 40 -1.56 3.78 -3.94
N CYS A 41 -2.15 4.96 -3.99
CA CYS A 41 -3.31 5.36 -3.20
C CYS A 41 -4.62 4.63 -3.57
N GLY A 42 -4.65 3.88 -4.67
CA GLY A 42 -5.87 3.25 -5.17
C GLY A 42 -6.98 4.27 -5.40
N THR A 43 -8.16 3.99 -4.91
CA THR A 43 -9.33 4.90 -5.00
C THR A 43 -9.30 6.05 -3.97
N GLY A 44 -8.21 6.20 -3.22
CA GLY A 44 -7.95 7.34 -2.34
C GLY A 44 -8.63 7.31 -0.99
N GLY A 45 -9.05 6.15 -0.49
CA GLY A 45 -9.76 6.07 0.78
C GLY A 45 -9.00 6.70 1.94
N TYR A 46 -7.70 6.38 2.09
CA TYR A 46 -6.84 6.98 3.13
C TYR A 46 -6.56 8.46 2.86
N SER A 47 -6.28 8.81 1.59
CA SER A 47 -6.02 10.19 1.19
C SER A 47 -7.18 11.12 1.51
N LEU A 48 -8.40 10.71 1.18
CA LEU A 48 -9.62 11.50 1.44
C LEU A 48 -9.90 11.63 2.95
N GLU A 49 -9.71 10.56 3.71
CA GLU A 49 -9.94 10.62 5.15
C GLU A 49 -8.93 11.51 5.87
N LEU A 50 -7.65 11.48 5.47
CA LEU A 50 -6.61 12.35 6.02
C LEU A 50 -6.85 13.82 5.63
N ASP A 51 -7.25 14.12 4.39
CA ASP A 51 -7.62 15.48 3.95
C ASP A 51 -8.80 16.02 4.78
N ARG A 52 -9.84 15.19 5.01
CA ARG A 52 -10.99 15.54 5.86
C ARG A 52 -10.57 15.91 7.30
N GLN A 53 -9.45 15.38 7.77
CA GLN A 53 -8.89 15.66 9.09
C GLN A 53 -7.89 16.82 9.09
N GLY A 54 -7.75 17.56 7.98
CA GLY A 54 -6.99 18.80 7.90
C GLY A 54 -5.54 18.64 7.46
N TYR A 55 -5.13 17.47 6.95
CA TYR A 55 -3.81 17.27 6.37
C TYR A 55 -3.74 17.76 4.91
N ASN A 56 -2.57 18.19 4.46
CA ASN A 56 -2.31 18.56 3.07
C ASN A 56 -1.88 17.30 2.30
N VAL A 57 -2.82 16.63 1.63
CA VAL A 57 -2.57 15.33 1.03
C VAL A 57 -2.27 15.43 -0.46
N THR A 58 -1.21 14.73 -0.88
CA THR A 58 -0.91 14.40 -2.27
C THR A 58 -1.01 12.89 -2.44
N ALA A 59 -1.72 12.44 -3.47
CA ALA A 59 -1.97 11.04 -3.75
C ALA A 59 -1.47 10.67 -5.15
N ALA A 60 -0.81 9.52 -5.29
CA ALA A 60 -0.33 9.03 -6.57
C ALA A 60 -0.66 7.55 -6.76
N ASP A 61 -1.12 7.19 -7.95
CA ASP A 61 -1.33 5.80 -8.37
C ASP A 61 -0.92 5.60 -9.82
N LEU A 62 -0.50 4.39 -10.16
CA LEU A 62 -0.15 4.02 -11.52
C LEU A 62 -1.40 3.89 -12.41
N ASP A 63 -2.51 3.40 -11.84
CA ASP A 63 -3.74 3.12 -12.58
C ASP A 63 -4.60 4.37 -12.72
N LYS A 64 -4.85 4.76 -13.97
CA LYS A 64 -5.66 5.94 -14.31
C LYS A 64 -7.09 5.84 -13.79
N GLU A 65 -7.68 4.65 -13.76
CA GLU A 65 -9.05 4.48 -13.28
C GLU A 65 -9.15 4.68 -11.77
N MET A 66 -8.13 4.26 -11.01
CA MET A 66 -8.05 4.55 -9.57
C MET A 66 -8.02 6.05 -9.31
N ILE A 67 -7.16 6.79 -10.02
CA ILE A 67 -7.09 8.25 -9.91
C ILE A 67 -8.42 8.91 -10.31
N ARG A 68 -9.08 8.44 -11.37
CA ARG A 68 -10.40 8.96 -11.78
C ARG A 68 -11.45 8.76 -10.69
N ARG A 69 -11.43 7.64 -9.97
CA ARG A 69 -12.35 7.38 -8.85
C ARG A 69 -12.03 8.26 -7.65
N LEU A 70 -10.76 8.43 -7.31
CA LEU A 70 -10.34 9.38 -6.28
C LEU A 70 -10.84 10.80 -6.62
N GLU A 71 -10.62 11.27 -7.86
CA GLU A 71 -11.06 12.58 -8.31
C GLU A 71 -12.59 12.76 -8.16
N THR A 72 -13.36 11.74 -8.55
CA THR A 72 -14.81 11.77 -8.43
C THR A 72 -15.23 11.92 -6.97
N LYS A 73 -14.70 11.08 -6.07
CA LYS A 73 -14.98 11.13 -4.63
C LYS A 73 -14.56 12.45 -3.99
N ALA A 74 -13.39 12.98 -4.36
CA ALA A 74 -12.91 14.27 -3.86
C ALA A 74 -13.88 15.41 -4.22
N LYS A 75 -14.34 15.45 -5.47
CA LYS A 75 -15.33 16.44 -5.93
C LYS A 75 -16.67 16.31 -5.21
N GLU A 76 -17.19 15.10 -5.07
CA GLU A 76 -18.46 14.82 -4.38
C GLU A 76 -18.43 15.25 -2.91
N ASN A 77 -17.27 15.17 -2.26
CA ASN A 77 -17.08 15.52 -0.85
C ASN A 77 -16.48 16.93 -0.64
N ASN A 78 -16.28 17.73 -1.69
CA ASN A 78 -15.64 19.06 -1.63
C ASN A 78 -14.26 19.03 -0.96
N GLN A 79 -13.44 18.03 -1.29
CA GLN A 79 -12.11 17.84 -0.73
C GLN A 79 -11.00 18.33 -1.64
N SER A 80 -9.85 18.70 -1.05
CA SER A 80 -8.75 19.41 -1.74
C SER A 80 -7.51 18.54 -1.97
N VAL A 81 -7.66 17.20 -1.99
CA VAL A 81 -6.56 16.29 -2.26
C VAL A 81 -5.93 16.59 -3.62
N ARG A 82 -4.61 16.78 -3.66
CA ARG A 82 -3.85 16.82 -4.91
C ARG A 82 -3.57 15.38 -5.35
N PHE A 83 -3.93 15.03 -6.56
CA PHE A 83 -3.74 13.67 -7.07
C PHE A 83 -3.09 13.66 -8.45
N MET A 84 -2.36 12.58 -8.74
CA MET A 84 -1.70 12.40 -10.04
C MET A 84 -1.57 10.93 -10.42
N GLN A 85 -1.63 10.68 -11.72
CA GLN A 85 -1.18 9.39 -12.25
C GLN A 85 0.34 9.36 -12.32
N GLY A 86 0.97 8.35 -11.70
CA GLY A 86 2.42 8.23 -11.68
C GLY A 86 2.93 6.85 -11.31
N ASN A 87 4.06 6.49 -11.91
CA ASN A 87 4.82 5.32 -11.49
C ASN A 87 5.59 5.66 -10.21
N MET A 88 5.50 4.81 -9.18
CA MET A 88 6.18 5.04 -7.90
C MET A 88 7.71 5.16 -8.02
N LEU A 89 8.31 4.60 -9.08
CA LEU A 89 9.75 4.71 -9.36
C LEU A 89 10.17 6.08 -9.90
N GLU A 90 9.23 6.91 -10.36
CA GLU A 90 9.49 8.16 -11.07
C GLU A 90 8.85 9.39 -10.43
N LEU A 91 8.25 9.25 -9.24
CA LEU A 91 7.50 10.34 -8.61
C LEU A 91 8.38 11.55 -8.29
N GLN A 92 9.67 11.35 -7.97
CA GLN A 92 10.63 12.44 -7.74
C GLN A 92 10.83 13.34 -8.97
N ASN A 93 10.49 12.86 -10.17
CA ASN A 93 10.55 13.65 -11.40
C ASN A 93 9.29 14.52 -11.62
N LYS A 94 8.22 14.25 -10.87
CA LYS A 94 6.91 14.93 -10.99
C LYS A 94 6.57 15.78 -9.77
N ILE A 95 7.17 15.47 -8.62
CA ILE A 95 6.91 16.11 -7.33
C ILE A 95 8.22 16.75 -6.87
N SER A 96 8.19 18.06 -6.70
CA SER A 96 9.32 18.84 -6.15
C SER A 96 9.19 19.10 -4.66
N ASP A 97 8.03 18.84 -4.10
CA ASP A 97 7.75 19.04 -2.67
C ASP A 97 8.39 17.92 -1.84
N SER A 98 8.64 18.21 -0.57
CA SER A 98 8.97 17.22 0.45
C SER A 98 7.85 17.11 1.48
N PHE A 99 7.68 15.92 2.04
CA PHE A 99 6.53 15.58 2.89
C PHE A 99 6.94 15.24 4.32
N ASP A 100 6.07 15.60 5.28
CA ASP A 100 6.22 15.20 6.68
C ASP A 100 5.98 13.70 6.87
N LEU A 101 5.12 13.11 6.02
CA LEU A 101 4.87 11.68 5.95
C LEU A 101 4.77 11.22 4.49
N VAL A 102 5.53 10.20 4.13
CA VAL A 102 5.35 9.41 2.91
C VAL A 102 4.88 8.03 3.31
N PHE A 103 3.81 7.52 2.70
CA PHE A 103 3.40 6.16 2.97
C PHE A 103 3.01 5.38 1.70
N CYS A 104 3.22 4.06 1.76
CA CYS A 104 2.78 3.10 0.75
C CYS A 104 2.30 1.84 1.48
N ILE A 105 1.00 1.66 1.58
CA ILE A 105 0.36 0.55 2.29
C ILE A 105 -0.54 -0.25 1.36
N GLY A 106 -1.08 -1.37 1.83
CA GLY A 106 -1.92 -2.23 0.99
C GLY A 106 -1.13 -3.23 0.14
N ASN A 107 0.10 -3.56 0.52
CA ASN A 107 0.94 -4.55 -0.18
C ASN A 107 1.40 -4.11 -1.59
N SER A 108 1.44 -2.80 -1.87
CA SER A 108 1.65 -2.28 -3.24
C SER A 108 3.09 -2.41 -3.72
N ILE A 109 4.09 -2.22 -2.86
CA ILE A 109 5.52 -2.26 -3.22
C ILE A 109 5.97 -3.60 -3.83
N VAL A 110 5.32 -4.71 -3.46
CA VAL A 110 5.68 -6.06 -3.92
C VAL A 110 5.21 -6.38 -5.34
N HIS A 111 4.48 -5.45 -5.97
CA HIS A 111 4.18 -5.49 -7.41
C HIS A 111 5.36 -5.08 -8.27
N LEU A 112 6.41 -4.49 -7.68
CA LEU A 112 7.67 -4.24 -8.37
C LEU A 112 8.36 -5.56 -8.75
N GLU A 113 9.11 -5.53 -9.85
CA GLU A 113 9.62 -6.75 -10.46
C GLU A 113 10.72 -7.46 -9.64
N ASN A 114 11.50 -6.71 -8.89
CA ASN A 114 12.67 -7.26 -8.19
C ASN A 114 13.14 -6.34 -7.06
N LEU A 115 14.11 -6.81 -6.29
CA LEU A 115 14.68 -6.08 -5.16
C LEU A 115 15.35 -4.76 -5.59
N GLU A 116 15.91 -4.71 -6.80
CA GLU A 116 16.54 -3.49 -7.30
C GLU A 116 15.51 -2.38 -7.50
N GLN A 117 14.37 -2.66 -8.14
CA GLN A 117 13.26 -1.70 -8.26
C GLN A 117 12.69 -1.30 -6.89
N ILE A 118 12.63 -2.24 -5.93
CA ILE A 118 12.20 -1.91 -4.56
C ILE A 118 13.18 -0.94 -3.90
N ARG A 119 14.49 -1.15 -4.05
CA ARG A 119 15.52 -0.22 -3.56
C ARG A 119 15.43 1.13 -4.25
N GLU A 120 15.14 1.17 -5.55
CA GLU A 120 14.91 2.41 -6.31
C GLU A 120 13.68 3.16 -5.78
N PHE A 121 12.57 2.46 -5.59
CA PHE A 121 11.37 3.04 -4.96
C PHE A 121 11.67 3.64 -3.59
N ILE A 122 12.39 2.92 -2.72
CA ILE A 122 12.71 3.40 -1.37
C ILE A 122 13.60 4.64 -1.43
N LYS A 123 14.55 4.71 -2.38
CA LYS A 123 15.36 5.93 -2.63
C LYS A 123 14.47 7.09 -3.10
N THR A 124 13.52 6.83 -4.00
CA THR A 124 12.53 7.83 -4.43
C THR A 124 11.70 8.32 -3.23
N ALA A 125 11.19 7.41 -2.41
CA ALA A 125 10.45 7.76 -1.20
C ALA A 125 11.30 8.60 -0.24
N LYS A 126 12.60 8.26 -0.07
CA LYS A 126 13.53 9.05 0.76
C LYS A 126 13.73 10.47 0.25
N GLN A 127 13.85 10.66 -1.06
CA GLN A 127 13.99 11.99 -1.67
C GLN A 127 12.74 12.86 -1.45
N LEU A 128 11.56 12.25 -1.46
CA LEU A 128 10.29 12.91 -1.22
C LEU A 128 9.97 13.10 0.27
N THR A 129 10.66 12.38 1.16
CA THR A 129 10.53 12.55 2.61
C THR A 129 11.36 13.75 3.06
N GLY A 130 10.73 14.69 3.77
CA GLY A 130 11.42 15.84 4.36
C GLY A 130 12.50 15.40 5.37
N LYS A 131 13.42 16.32 5.69
CA LYS A 131 14.58 16.05 6.56
C LYS A 131 14.18 15.38 7.89
N GLU A 132 13.07 15.82 8.48
CA GLU A 132 12.48 15.28 9.71
C GLU A 132 11.21 14.46 9.44
N GLY A 133 10.96 14.14 8.17
CA GLY A 133 9.78 13.40 7.74
C GLY A 133 9.89 11.90 8.03
N ASN A 134 8.78 11.23 7.86
CA ASN A 134 8.60 9.82 8.17
C ASN A 134 8.24 9.03 6.91
N LEU A 135 8.64 7.76 6.88
CA LEU A 135 8.21 6.77 5.90
C LEU A 135 7.41 5.68 6.60
N VAL A 136 6.26 5.31 6.04
CA VAL A 136 5.49 4.14 6.47
C VAL A 136 5.25 3.22 5.28
N LEU A 137 5.67 1.97 5.40
CA LEU A 137 5.44 0.92 4.41
C LEU A 137 4.65 -0.23 5.04
N GLN A 138 3.76 -0.86 4.27
CA GLN A 138 3.09 -2.07 4.74
C GLN A 138 3.02 -3.11 3.64
N ILE A 139 3.40 -4.33 4.00
CA ILE A 139 3.30 -5.52 3.15
C ILE A 139 2.70 -6.70 3.93
N ILE A 140 2.24 -7.70 3.22
CA ILE A 140 2.01 -9.03 3.80
C ILE A 140 3.37 -9.63 4.19
N ASN A 141 3.41 -10.35 5.29
CA ASN A 141 4.63 -11.00 5.77
C ASN A 141 4.98 -12.23 4.91
N PHE A 142 5.84 -12.05 3.91
CA PHE A 142 6.25 -13.12 3.00
C PHE A 142 7.22 -14.12 3.63
N ASP A 143 7.93 -13.78 4.70
CA ASP A 143 8.70 -14.75 5.48
C ASP A 143 7.77 -15.82 6.05
N ARG A 144 6.65 -15.42 6.67
CA ARG A 144 5.62 -16.32 7.17
C ARG A 144 4.94 -17.12 6.04
N ILE A 145 4.58 -16.45 4.93
CA ILE A 145 3.94 -17.12 3.77
C ILE A 145 4.80 -18.27 3.27
N ILE A 146 6.09 -18.04 3.06
CA ILE A 146 7.02 -19.04 2.51
C ILE A 146 7.37 -20.11 3.52
N LEU A 147 7.67 -19.74 4.78
CA LEU A 147 8.06 -20.69 5.82
C LEU A 147 6.95 -21.68 6.14
N ARG A 148 5.71 -21.19 6.21
CA ARG A 148 4.54 -22.00 6.58
C ARG A 148 3.77 -22.55 5.38
N ASP A 149 4.28 -22.34 4.17
CA ASP A 149 3.64 -22.77 2.93
C ASP A 149 2.15 -22.35 2.85
N ILE A 150 1.87 -21.09 3.20
CA ILE A 150 0.51 -20.57 3.21
C ILE A 150 -0.01 -20.44 1.79
N LYS A 151 -1.14 -21.09 1.52
CA LYS A 151 -1.74 -21.15 0.19
C LYS A 151 -2.82 -20.12 -0.06
N SER A 152 -3.38 -19.54 1.00
CA SER A 152 -4.46 -18.56 0.88
C SER A 152 -4.47 -17.59 2.07
N LEU A 153 -5.04 -16.43 1.84
CA LEU A 153 -5.46 -15.50 2.88
C LEU A 153 -6.95 -15.68 3.17
N PRO A 154 -7.45 -15.22 4.32
CA PRO A 154 -8.89 -15.26 4.60
C PRO A 154 -9.69 -14.62 3.48
N THR A 155 -10.74 -15.27 3.02
CA THR A 155 -11.67 -14.72 2.02
C THR A 155 -12.31 -13.44 2.57
N ILE A 156 -12.38 -12.42 1.74
CA ILE A 156 -13.11 -11.19 2.07
C ILE A 156 -14.54 -11.35 1.59
N GLU A 157 -15.50 -11.16 2.50
CA GLU A 157 -16.91 -11.20 2.21
C GLU A 157 -17.56 -9.86 2.52
N ASN A 158 -18.36 -9.35 1.60
CA ASN A 158 -19.21 -8.20 1.83
C ASN A 158 -20.65 -8.57 1.46
N LYS A 159 -21.48 -8.84 2.48
CA LYS A 159 -22.84 -9.31 2.32
C LYS A 159 -23.80 -8.24 1.79
N ASP A 160 -23.48 -6.96 2.02
CA ASP A 160 -24.34 -5.84 1.61
C ASP A 160 -24.40 -5.70 0.08
N VAL A 161 -23.33 -6.10 -0.60
CA VAL A 161 -23.23 -6.08 -2.06
C VAL A 161 -23.07 -7.48 -2.67
N GLY A 162 -23.24 -8.54 -1.88
CA GLY A 162 -23.14 -9.93 -2.34
C GLY A 162 -21.75 -10.27 -2.93
N LEU A 163 -20.68 -9.76 -2.34
CA LEU A 163 -19.32 -9.90 -2.84
C LEU A 163 -18.53 -10.92 -2.04
N THR A 164 -17.78 -11.80 -2.75
CA THR A 164 -16.71 -12.61 -2.18
C THR A 164 -15.43 -12.39 -2.96
N PHE A 165 -14.30 -12.27 -2.24
CA PHE A 165 -12.99 -12.09 -2.83
C PHE A 165 -12.01 -13.08 -2.21
N GLU A 166 -11.67 -14.11 -2.99
CA GLU A 166 -10.70 -15.14 -2.61
C GLU A 166 -9.28 -14.69 -2.98
N ARG A 167 -8.31 -15.06 -2.14
CA ARG A 167 -6.92 -14.66 -2.27
C ARG A 167 -6.01 -15.84 -2.06
N ASN A 168 -5.47 -16.40 -3.13
CA ASN A 168 -4.65 -17.60 -3.13
C ASN A 168 -3.21 -17.31 -3.52
N TYR A 169 -2.27 -18.07 -2.96
CA TYR A 169 -0.85 -17.94 -3.20
C TYR A 169 -0.24 -19.24 -3.73
N ARG A 170 0.61 -19.10 -4.73
CA ARG A 170 1.48 -20.16 -5.22
C ARG A 170 2.90 -19.65 -5.30
N TYR A 171 3.77 -20.17 -4.44
CA TYR A 171 5.19 -19.79 -4.45
C TYR A 171 5.96 -20.61 -5.47
N ASP A 172 6.64 -19.95 -6.39
CA ASP A 172 7.57 -20.54 -7.34
C ASP A 172 9.01 -20.22 -6.90
N ARG A 173 9.67 -21.26 -6.38
CA ARG A 173 11.05 -21.14 -5.88
C ARG A 173 12.07 -20.86 -6.98
N SER A 174 11.82 -21.38 -8.22
CA SER A 174 12.76 -21.27 -9.32
C SER A 174 12.91 -19.83 -9.81
N TYR A 175 11.81 -19.07 -9.78
CA TYR A 175 11.75 -17.68 -10.19
C TYR A 175 11.71 -16.70 -9.01
N ASN A 176 11.67 -17.21 -7.78
CA ASN A 176 11.45 -16.41 -6.56
C ASN A 176 10.24 -15.47 -6.72
N ARG A 177 9.06 -16.05 -7.03
CA ARG A 177 7.81 -15.32 -7.22
C ARG A 177 6.68 -15.97 -6.45
N ILE A 178 5.81 -15.13 -5.91
CA ILE A 178 4.50 -15.55 -5.43
C ILE A 178 3.46 -15.14 -6.46
N TYR A 179 2.81 -16.11 -7.06
CA TYR A 179 1.64 -15.87 -7.91
C TYR A 179 0.42 -15.68 -7.02
N PHE A 180 -0.13 -14.48 -7.07
CA PHE A 180 -1.31 -14.07 -6.33
C PHE A 180 -2.53 -14.28 -7.21
N ASN A 181 -3.25 -15.38 -6.97
CA ASN A 181 -4.47 -15.72 -7.68
C ASN A 181 -5.67 -15.20 -6.91
N THR A 182 -6.50 -14.42 -7.56
CA THR A 182 -7.71 -13.85 -6.98
C THR A 182 -8.94 -14.26 -7.75
N VAL A 183 -10.03 -14.54 -7.02
CA VAL A 183 -11.35 -14.77 -7.58
C VAL A 183 -12.33 -13.81 -6.92
N LEU A 184 -12.85 -12.88 -7.69
CA LEU A 184 -13.91 -11.97 -7.26
C LEU A 184 -15.24 -12.46 -7.83
N SER A 185 -16.18 -12.80 -6.94
CA SER A 185 -17.57 -13.12 -7.30
C SER A 185 -18.47 -11.99 -6.80
N VAL A 186 -19.21 -11.36 -7.70
CA VAL A 186 -20.11 -10.25 -7.39
C VAL A 186 -21.12 -10.04 -8.53
N ASP A 187 -22.34 -9.65 -8.23
CA ASP A 187 -23.42 -9.40 -9.22
C ASP A 187 -23.67 -10.59 -10.19
N GLY A 188 -23.39 -11.84 -9.76
CA GLY A 188 -23.50 -13.05 -10.60
C GLY A 188 -22.35 -13.26 -11.57
N GLU A 189 -21.35 -12.38 -11.58
CA GLU A 189 -20.15 -12.44 -12.40
C GLU A 189 -18.97 -12.96 -11.58
N VAL A 190 -18.02 -13.63 -12.25
CA VAL A 190 -16.76 -14.11 -11.65
C VAL A 190 -15.59 -13.54 -12.42
N TYR A 191 -14.66 -12.89 -11.68
CA TYR A 191 -13.45 -12.29 -12.24
C TYR A 191 -12.22 -12.98 -11.65
N GLU A 192 -11.49 -13.70 -12.47
CA GLU A 192 -10.24 -14.35 -12.08
C GLU A 192 -9.05 -13.51 -12.54
N ASN A 193 -7.99 -13.51 -11.73
CA ASN A 193 -6.75 -12.86 -12.08
C ASN A 193 -5.56 -13.52 -11.37
N GLU A 194 -4.39 -13.49 -12.02
CA GLU A 194 -3.12 -13.90 -11.44
C GLU A 194 -2.09 -12.78 -11.62
N ILE A 195 -1.44 -12.38 -10.52
CA ILE A 195 -0.39 -11.37 -10.52
C ILE A 195 0.87 -11.95 -9.90
N PRO A 196 2.04 -11.88 -10.57
CA PRO A 196 3.31 -12.22 -9.95
C PRO A 196 3.72 -11.12 -8.97
N LEU A 197 3.99 -11.50 -7.71
CA LEU A 197 4.50 -10.63 -6.68
C LEU A 197 5.95 -10.98 -6.36
N TYR A 198 6.77 -9.98 -6.06
CA TYR A 198 8.08 -10.20 -5.48
C TYR A 198 7.91 -10.51 -3.98
N PRO A 199 8.39 -11.67 -3.47
CA PRO A 199 8.23 -12.05 -2.07
C PRO A 199 9.23 -11.28 -1.20
N LEU A 200 8.99 -9.99 -0.99
CA LEU A 200 9.86 -9.10 -0.24
C LEU A 200 9.94 -9.54 1.22
N ARG A 201 11.13 -9.89 1.66
CA ARG A 201 11.42 -10.34 3.01
C ARG A 201 11.72 -9.18 3.95
N GLU A 202 11.54 -9.43 5.24
CA GLU A 202 11.85 -8.43 6.28
C GLU A 202 13.28 -7.93 6.18
N ASP A 203 14.28 -8.84 6.11
CA ASP A 203 15.70 -8.47 6.06
C ASP A 203 16.01 -7.58 4.85
N ASP A 204 15.50 -7.96 3.65
CA ASP A 204 15.70 -7.19 2.41
C ASP A 204 15.07 -5.79 2.49
N LEU A 205 13.88 -5.68 3.10
CA LEU A 205 13.19 -4.40 3.27
C LEU A 205 13.93 -3.49 4.25
N VAL A 206 14.33 -4.02 5.39
CA VAL A 206 15.08 -3.26 6.41
C VAL A 206 16.42 -2.77 5.86
N GLU A 207 17.16 -3.64 5.16
CA GLU A 207 18.42 -3.27 4.50
C GLU A 207 18.18 -2.15 3.49
N ALA A 208 17.22 -2.29 2.59
CA ALA A 208 16.92 -1.29 1.56
C ALA A 208 16.54 0.08 2.16
N VAL A 209 15.77 0.10 3.26
CA VAL A 209 15.38 1.33 3.97
C VAL A 209 16.59 1.96 4.67
N SER A 210 17.45 1.15 5.28
CA SER A 210 18.69 1.61 5.92
C SER A 210 19.67 2.20 4.89
N ASP A 211 19.86 1.52 3.76
CA ASP A 211 20.75 1.95 2.66
C ASP A 211 20.28 3.26 2.02
N ALA A 212 18.96 3.50 1.99
CA ALA A 212 18.40 4.77 1.52
C ALA A 212 18.65 5.94 2.48
N GLY A 213 19.17 5.67 3.69
CA GLY A 213 19.61 6.69 4.64
C GLY A 213 18.62 6.99 5.77
N PHE A 214 17.58 6.19 5.97
CA PHE A 214 16.76 6.25 7.18
C PHE A 214 17.55 5.68 8.37
N LYS A 215 17.51 6.37 9.52
CA LYS A 215 18.36 6.04 10.69
C LYS A 215 17.62 5.31 11.80
N ARG A 216 16.32 5.51 11.87
CA ARG A 216 15.46 4.89 12.88
C ARG A 216 14.44 4.04 12.13
N ILE A 217 14.44 2.72 12.38
CA ILE A 217 13.53 1.78 11.75
C ILE A 217 12.84 1.00 12.88
N ARG A 218 11.51 0.89 12.81
CA ARG A 218 10.71 0.04 13.69
C ARG A 218 9.75 -0.79 12.86
N LEU A 219 9.53 -2.01 13.32
CA LEU A 219 8.65 -2.97 12.67
C LEU A 219 7.49 -3.30 13.61
N PHE A 220 6.30 -3.39 13.03
CA PHE A 220 5.08 -3.75 13.75
C PHE A 220 4.33 -4.85 13.00
N SER A 221 3.56 -5.66 13.74
CA SER A 221 2.73 -6.73 13.19
C SER A 221 1.39 -6.23 12.63
N ASP A 222 1.02 -5.01 13.00
CA ASP A 222 -0.23 -4.34 12.65
C ASP A 222 -0.14 -2.81 12.86
N PHE A 223 -1.23 -2.12 12.62
CA PHE A 223 -1.34 -0.67 12.82
C PHE A 223 -1.73 -0.25 14.25
N ASN A 224 -1.85 -1.20 15.19
CA ASN A 224 -2.02 -0.92 16.63
C ASN A 224 -0.69 -0.83 17.36
N GLY A 225 0.44 -0.95 16.65
CA GLY A 225 1.78 -0.84 17.22
C GLY A 225 2.29 -2.09 17.91
N ASN A 226 1.65 -3.26 17.70
CA ASN A 226 2.11 -4.52 18.24
C ASN A 226 3.45 -4.93 17.63
N GLU A 227 4.30 -5.61 18.41
CA GLU A 227 5.64 -6.01 17.99
C GLU A 227 5.58 -7.01 16.82
N PHE A 228 6.46 -6.83 15.84
CA PHE A 228 6.56 -7.72 14.69
C PHE A 228 7.29 -9.01 15.05
N ASP A 229 6.69 -10.14 14.71
CA ASP A 229 7.30 -11.46 14.71
C ASP A 229 7.45 -11.95 13.27
N LYS A 230 8.69 -12.12 12.82
CA LYS A 230 9.05 -12.52 11.45
C LYS A 230 8.30 -13.76 10.95
N TYR A 231 7.99 -14.70 11.84
CA TYR A 231 7.43 -15.99 11.45
C TYR A 231 5.94 -16.14 11.76
N ASN A 232 5.37 -15.25 12.57
CA ASN A 232 4.00 -15.37 13.03
C ASN A 232 3.10 -14.21 12.61
N SER A 233 3.63 -12.99 12.49
CA SER A 233 2.84 -11.81 12.14
C SER A 233 2.20 -11.96 10.77
N TYR A 234 0.95 -11.52 10.62
CA TYR A 234 0.19 -11.57 9.38
C TYR A 234 0.75 -10.61 8.33
N MET A 235 1.11 -9.41 8.76
CA MET A 235 1.70 -8.35 7.93
C MET A 235 2.97 -7.81 8.59
N LEU A 236 3.71 -7.02 7.82
CA LEU A 236 4.83 -6.22 8.29
C LEU A 236 4.48 -4.76 7.99
N VAL A 237 4.40 -3.95 9.04
CA VAL A 237 4.32 -2.50 8.98
C VAL A 237 5.67 -1.94 9.40
N LEU A 238 6.32 -1.19 8.52
CA LEU A 238 7.61 -0.54 8.76
C LEU A 238 7.40 0.96 8.91
N TRP A 239 7.89 1.52 9.99
CA TRP A 239 8.10 2.95 10.15
C TRP A 239 9.59 3.27 10.12
N ALA A 240 9.96 4.33 9.42
CA ALA A 240 11.33 4.81 9.35
C ALA A 240 11.43 6.34 9.34
N ARG A 241 12.57 6.85 9.90
CA ARG A 241 12.86 8.28 9.94
C ARG A 241 14.35 8.58 9.73
#